data_ea9f87479047ab4a59efe658824f4f7b
#
_entry.id   ea9f87479047ab4a59efe658824f4f7b
#
_cell.length_a   1.000
_cell.length_b   1.000
_cell.length_c   1.000
_cell.angle_alpha   90.00
_cell.angle_beta   90.00
_cell.angle_gamma   90.00
#
_symmetry.space_group_name_H-M   'P 1'
#
loop_
_entity.id
_entity.type
_entity.pdbx_description
1 polymer ?
#
loop_
_entity_poly.entity_id
_entity_poly.type
_entity_poly.pdbx_seq_one_letter_code
_entity_poly.pdbx_strand_id
1 'polypeptide(L)'
;MKIFYSFLILLIITIQPLFSDSVSLIVTTNVHGEVDPCGWPKKPLGGLARKATIIDELKEKGKEPIILDAGNLFFKKKTLDPGVTTESAKVNTEIIVDSYNIIGCDAFSPGINDFALGLNYILDLQGKANFDFISSNITYKNEPEKLIFSPYKIIKKNKKHIAVIGLTSKFGSDEISFITPYDALVDVIKEVENISDFIVLLFDGKDQELNTFYTGDLNIDLIIKSNNSGIRSPDGGGKIPTYIAGNRGKVLYDFTINFKDDNLPFVDVAWCDNSISRINSRLEKMKKGDSEIDLFDLYKDDPTTLNRIKNYNRQLDKAEYMLSNAINTITFEKIELNKNIFDKPSILKIVDKGKIKIKELIGPDALDSKGRLPGDPHYNHSH
;
A
#
# COMPACT_ATOMS: atom_id res chain seq x y z
N MET A 1 8.68 27.72 72.32
CA MET A 1 8.62 28.10 70.90
C MET A 1 8.97 26.86 70.10
N LYS A 2 7.95 26.08 69.61
CA LYS A 2 8.15 24.83 68.85
C LYS A 2 7.94 25.17 67.40
N ILE A 3 9.01 25.03 66.59
CA ILE A 3 8.99 25.24 65.16
C ILE A 3 8.52 23.94 64.51
N PHE A 4 7.31 23.96 63.86
CA PHE A 4 6.80 22.88 63.03
C PHE A 4 7.41 23.04 61.64
N TYR A 5 8.26 22.11 61.26
CA TYR A 5 8.70 21.95 59.85
C TYR A 5 7.63 21.15 59.10
N SER A 6 6.87 21.83 58.25
CA SER A 6 5.94 21.21 57.32
C SER A 6 6.72 20.71 56.11
N PHE A 7 6.86 19.38 55.98
CA PHE A 7 7.48 18.74 54.81
C PHE A 7 6.42 18.67 53.70
N LEU A 8 6.53 19.55 52.71
CA LEU A 8 5.72 19.49 51.49
C LEU A 8 6.30 18.42 50.55
N ILE A 9 5.70 17.21 50.56
CA ILE A 9 6.05 16.16 49.61
C ILE A 9 5.44 16.54 48.26
N LEU A 10 6.30 17.03 47.31
CA LEU A 10 5.92 17.29 45.94
C LEU A 10 5.82 15.94 45.21
N LEU A 11 4.59 15.46 45.00
CA LEU A 11 4.32 14.24 44.22
C LEU A 11 4.56 14.58 42.73
N ILE A 12 5.76 14.30 42.22
CA ILE A 12 6.05 14.38 40.81
C ILE A 12 5.34 13.19 40.12
N ILE A 13 4.13 13.43 39.63
CA ILE A 13 3.46 12.50 38.72
C ILE A 13 4.27 12.58 37.40
N THR A 14 5.17 11.65 37.22
CA THR A 14 5.78 11.41 35.91
C THR A 14 4.67 10.86 35.00
N ILE A 15 4.07 11.73 34.19
CA ILE A 15 3.27 11.29 33.04
C ILE A 15 4.26 10.58 32.12
N GLN A 16 4.40 9.28 32.30
CA GLN A 16 5.06 8.48 31.26
C GLN A 16 4.16 8.57 30.02
N PRO A 17 4.68 9.00 28.87
CA PRO A 17 3.90 8.89 27.65
C PRO A 17 3.52 7.41 27.53
N LEU A 18 2.22 7.12 27.47
CA LEU A 18 1.73 5.82 27.11
C LEU A 18 2.24 5.59 25.68
N PHE A 19 3.41 4.98 25.54
CA PHE A 19 3.87 4.50 24.24
C PHE A 19 2.81 3.49 23.80
N SER A 20 1.97 3.92 22.90
CA SER A 20 1.05 3.02 22.20
C SER A 20 1.92 1.95 21.54
N ASP A 21 1.70 0.68 21.85
CA ASP A 21 2.33 -0.44 21.14
C ASP A 21 1.73 -0.55 19.74
N SER A 22 1.69 0.59 19.03
CA SER A 22 1.16 0.70 17.67
C SER A 22 2.27 1.04 16.68
N VAL A 23 2.14 0.51 15.47
CA VAL A 23 3.00 0.80 14.33
C VAL A 23 2.14 1.39 13.20
N SER A 24 2.59 2.51 12.61
CA SER A 24 1.97 3.11 11.44
C SER A 24 2.71 2.66 10.17
N LEU A 25 1.94 2.23 9.14
CA LEU A 25 2.46 1.88 7.82
C LEU A 25 1.82 2.80 6.79
N ILE A 26 2.63 3.61 6.11
CA ILE A 26 2.19 4.39 4.95
C ILE A 26 2.47 3.58 3.69
N VAL A 27 1.43 3.28 2.93
CA VAL A 27 1.54 2.39 1.79
C VAL A 27 1.02 3.05 0.52
N THR A 28 1.75 2.83 -0.58
CA THR A 28 1.35 3.15 -1.95
C THR A 28 1.50 1.95 -2.87
N THR A 29 0.73 1.94 -3.95
CA THR A 29 0.82 0.95 -5.03
C THR A 29 0.55 1.64 -6.37
N ASN A 30 1.07 1.07 -7.47
CA ASN A 30 0.70 1.48 -8.82
C ASN A 30 0.85 2.99 -9.06
N VAL A 31 1.97 3.59 -8.67
CA VAL A 31 2.25 5.02 -8.87
C VAL A 31 2.42 5.32 -10.36
N HIS A 32 2.95 4.35 -11.14
CA HIS A 32 3.01 4.38 -12.60
C HIS A 32 3.80 5.57 -13.18
N GLY A 33 4.82 6.03 -12.48
CA GLY A 33 5.64 7.15 -12.95
C GLY A 33 5.03 8.53 -12.74
N GLU A 34 3.89 8.63 -12.07
CA GLU A 34 3.22 9.91 -11.84
C GLU A 34 3.94 10.72 -10.75
N VAL A 35 4.55 11.80 -11.16
CA VAL A 35 5.28 12.71 -10.26
C VAL A 35 4.46 13.93 -9.85
N ASP A 36 3.52 14.34 -10.72
CA ASP A 36 2.60 15.47 -10.55
C ASP A 36 1.19 15.02 -10.15
N PRO A 37 0.37 15.93 -9.62
CA PRO A 37 -1.07 15.70 -9.49
C PRO A 37 -1.73 15.45 -10.84
N CYS A 38 -2.57 14.42 -10.93
CA CYS A 38 -3.23 14.01 -12.16
C CYS A 38 -4.74 13.83 -11.97
N GLY A 39 -5.50 13.75 -13.08
CA GLY A 39 -6.95 13.57 -13.08
C GLY A 39 -7.69 14.82 -13.57
N TRP A 40 -8.94 14.98 -13.13
CA TRP A 40 -9.78 16.09 -13.57
C TRP A 40 -9.15 17.46 -13.21
N PRO A 41 -9.08 18.44 -14.13
CA PRO A 41 -8.42 19.72 -13.89
C PRO A 41 -8.97 20.49 -12.66
N LYS A 42 -10.26 20.31 -12.33
CA LYS A 42 -10.87 20.94 -11.16
C LYS A 42 -10.54 20.25 -9.83
N LYS A 43 -10.17 18.96 -9.86
CA LYS A 43 -9.87 18.14 -8.67
C LYS A 43 -8.67 17.24 -8.95
N PRO A 44 -7.48 17.79 -9.22
CA PRO A 44 -6.29 16.97 -9.42
C PRO A 44 -5.87 16.34 -8.10
N LEU A 45 -5.56 15.03 -8.14
CA LEU A 45 -5.10 14.25 -7.00
C LEU A 45 -3.69 13.73 -7.27
N GLY A 46 -2.93 13.46 -6.19
CA GLY A 46 -1.60 12.90 -6.28
C GLY A 46 -0.49 13.94 -6.21
N GLY A 47 0.69 13.54 -6.69
CA GLY A 47 1.91 14.32 -6.68
C GLY A 47 2.84 13.98 -5.51
N LEU A 48 4.12 13.80 -5.83
CA LEU A 48 5.15 13.43 -4.85
C LEU A 48 5.34 14.52 -3.78
N ALA A 49 5.19 15.79 -4.17
CA ALA A 49 5.33 16.92 -3.24
C ALA A 49 4.24 16.90 -2.16
N ARG A 50 2.99 16.57 -2.50
CA ARG A 50 1.89 16.42 -1.52
C ARG A 50 2.05 15.18 -0.66
N LYS A 51 2.52 14.05 -1.24
CA LYS A 51 2.87 12.85 -0.48
C LYS A 51 3.86 13.18 0.62
N ALA A 52 4.91 13.92 0.28
CA ALA A 52 5.93 14.33 1.24
C ALA A 52 5.37 15.20 2.38
N THR A 53 4.47 16.14 2.06
CA THR A 53 3.83 17.01 3.07
C THR A 53 3.02 16.18 4.07
N ILE A 54 2.17 15.26 3.60
CA ILE A 54 1.39 14.39 4.50
C ILE A 54 2.30 13.57 5.41
N ILE A 55 3.39 13.02 4.88
CA ILE A 55 4.33 12.24 5.68
C ILE A 55 5.02 13.10 6.74
N ASP A 56 5.40 14.33 6.39
CA ASP A 56 5.96 15.28 7.38
C ASP A 56 4.94 15.64 8.46
N GLU A 57 3.69 15.93 8.10
CA GLU A 57 2.61 16.20 9.06
C GLU A 57 2.38 15.03 10.03
N LEU A 58 2.49 13.78 9.55
CA LEU A 58 2.38 12.59 10.40
C LEU A 58 3.56 12.51 11.36
N LYS A 59 4.79 12.78 10.88
CA LYS A 59 5.99 12.83 11.72
C LYS A 59 5.92 13.94 12.77
N GLU A 60 5.44 15.13 12.41
CA GLU A 60 5.21 16.25 13.34
C GLU A 60 4.18 15.93 14.44
N LYS A 61 3.20 15.09 14.12
CA LYS A 61 2.21 14.56 15.09
C LYS A 61 2.78 13.43 15.97
N GLY A 62 4.08 13.13 15.87
CA GLY A 62 4.75 12.07 16.63
C GLY A 62 4.56 10.67 16.08
N LYS A 63 3.94 10.51 14.90
CA LYS A 63 3.94 9.24 14.18
C LYS A 63 5.28 9.11 13.44
N GLU A 64 5.89 7.97 13.54
CA GLU A 64 7.07 7.62 12.76
C GLU A 64 6.73 6.44 11.84
N PRO A 65 6.01 6.68 10.72
CA PRO A 65 5.52 5.62 9.89
C PRO A 65 6.64 4.85 9.20
N ILE A 66 6.42 3.55 8.99
CA ILE A 66 7.13 2.74 8.00
C ILE A 66 6.51 3.06 6.64
N ILE A 67 7.33 3.41 5.65
CA ILE A 67 6.86 3.85 4.33
C ILE A 67 7.19 2.79 3.29
N LEU A 68 6.16 2.21 2.66
CA LEU A 68 6.26 1.08 1.76
C LEU A 68 5.65 1.39 0.40
N ASP A 69 6.21 0.78 -0.66
CA ASP A 69 5.60 0.76 -1.99
C ASP A 69 5.57 -0.66 -2.55
N ALA A 70 4.39 -1.12 -2.99
CA ALA A 70 4.18 -2.50 -3.42
C ALA A 70 4.29 -2.70 -4.95
N GLY A 71 4.93 -1.76 -5.65
CA GLY A 71 5.32 -1.95 -7.04
C GLY A 71 4.49 -1.23 -8.10
N ASN A 72 4.96 -1.36 -9.34
CA ASN A 72 4.57 -0.54 -10.48
C ASN A 72 4.76 0.96 -10.18
N LEU A 73 5.88 1.25 -9.53
CA LEU A 73 6.26 2.60 -9.08
C LEU A 73 6.68 3.46 -10.27
N PHE A 74 7.58 2.94 -11.11
CA PHE A 74 8.28 3.70 -12.13
C PHE A 74 7.54 3.79 -13.46
N PHE A 75 6.82 2.72 -13.85
CA PHE A 75 6.21 2.63 -15.17
C PHE A 75 4.77 2.12 -15.12
N LYS A 76 3.98 2.59 -16.08
CA LYS A 76 2.58 2.19 -16.25
C LYS A 76 2.43 0.83 -16.94
N LYS A 77 3.38 0.48 -17.80
CA LYS A 77 3.41 -0.73 -18.60
C LYS A 77 4.82 -1.29 -18.66
N LYS A 78 4.96 -2.51 -19.16
CA LYS A 78 6.25 -3.17 -19.43
C LYS A 78 7.06 -2.52 -20.55
N THR A 79 6.45 -1.63 -21.32
CA THR A 79 7.07 -0.90 -22.42
C THR A 79 6.76 0.57 -22.28
N LEU A 80 7.61 1.42 -22.80
CA LEU A 80 7.40 2.86 -22.80
C LEU A 80 6.16 3.23 -23.62
N ASP A 81 5.44 4.25 -23.18
CA ASP A 81 4.32 4.81 -23.94
C ASP A 81 4.84 5.51 -25.22
N PRO A 82 4.03 5.58 -26.29
CA PRO A 82 4.42 6.27 -27.52
C PRO A 82 4.85 7.72 -27.25
N GLY A 83 5.98 8.11 -27.82
CA GLY A 83 6.58 9.44 -27.64
C GLY A 83 7.46 9.59 -26.39
N VAL A 84 7.46 8.64 -25.48
CA VAL A 84 8.38 8.61 -24.36
C VAL A 84 9.70 7.98 -24.80
N THR A 85 10.80 8.73 -24.74
CA THR A 85 12.14 8.22 -25.04
C THR A 85 12.74 7.52 -23.82
N THR A 86 13.73 6.66 -24.05
CA THR A 86 14.46 6.01 -22.94
C THR A 86 15.10 7.05 -22.01
N GLU A 87 15.67 8.11 -22.56
CA GLU A 87 16.32 9.17 -21.80
C GLU A 87 15.32 9.96 -20.95
N SER A 88 14.16 10.32 -21.51
CA SER A 88 13.11 11.01 -20.74
C SER A 88 12.52 10.12 -19.65
N ALA A 89 12.35 8.84 -19.94
CA ALA A 89 11.89 7.86 -18.96
C ALA A 89 12.88 7.70 -17.79
N LYS A 90 14.19 7.65 -18.08
CA LYS A 90 15.25 7.62 -17.05
C LYS A 90 15.20 8.84 -16.14
N VAL A 91 15.06 10.04 -16.71
CA VAL A 91 14.94 11.27 -15.90
C VAL A 91 13.70 11.21 -15.00
N ASN A 92 12.55 10.71 -15.52
CA ASN A 92 11.34 10.60 -14.71
C ASN A 92 11.49 9.62 -13.54
N THR A 93 12.16 8.49 -13.74
CA THR A 93 12.43 7.54 -12.66
C THR A 93 13.42 8.07 -11.64
N GLU A 94 14.43 8.87 -12.07
CA GLU A 94 15.35 9.57 -11.16
C GLU A 94 14.61 10.58 -10.27
N ILE A 95 13.65 11.34 -10.82
CA ILE A 95 12.79 12.23 -10.01
C ILE A 95 12.12 11.44 -8.89
N ILE A 96 11.61 10.24 -9.19
CA ILE A 96 10.92 9.40 -8.20
C ILE A 96 11.89 8.91 -7.13
N VAL A 97 13.05 8.36 -7.51
CA VAL A 97 14.05 7.87 -6.56
C VAL A 97 14.53 8.99 -5.65
N ASP A 98 14.89 10.15 -6.21
CA ASP A 98 15.35 11.32 -5.44
C ASP A 98 14.27 11.81 -4.46
N SER A 99 13.01 11.82 -4.90
CA SER A 99 11.88 12.20 -4.05
C SER A 99 11.64 11.18 -2.93
N TYR A 100 11.69 9.88 -3.23
CA TYR A 100 11.51 8.81 -2.25
C TYR A 100 12.67 8.76 -1.23
N ASN A 101 13.89 9.10 -1.64
CA ASN A 101 15.03 9.27 -0.74
C ASN A 101 14.77 10.37 0.32
N ILE A 102 14.14 11.49 -0.07
CA ILE A 102 13.78 12.60 0.85
C ILE A 102 12.55 12.26 1.69
N ILE A 103 11.55 11.60 1.11
CA ILE A 103 10.33 11.15 1.79
C ILE A 103 10.69 10.14 2.89
N GLY A 104 11.73 9.32 2.66
CA GLY A 104 12.19 8.30 3.58
C GLY A 104 11.45 6.99 3.40
N CYS A 105 11.34 6.52 2.14
CA CYS A 105 10.83 5.16 1.88
C CYS A 105 11.71 4.12 2.59
N ASP A 106 11.09 3.10 3.18
CA ASP A 106 11.81 2.03 3.87
C ASP A 106 12.04 0.83 2.96
N ALA A 107 11.02 0.41 2.20
CA ALA A 107 11.11 -0.70 1.29
C ALA A 107 10.18 -0.55 0.07
N PHE A 108 10.64 -1.05 -1.05
CA PHE A 108 9.95 -1.11 -2.32
C PHE A 108 10.03 -2.53 -2.90
N SER A 109 8.90 -3.11 -3.28
CA SER A 109 8.85 -4.39 -3.99
C SER A 109 8.63 -4.13 -5.48
N PRO A 110 9.63 -4.34 -6.36
CA PRO A 110 9.48 -4.11 -7.79
C PRO A 110 8.34 -4.92 -8.40
N GLY A 111 7.41 -4.24 -9.08
CA GLY A 111 6.35 -4.88 -9.85
C GLY A 111 6.77 -5.18 -11.29
N ILE A 112 5.90 -5.87 -12.02
CA ILE A 112 6.15 -6.30 -13.40
C ILE A 112 6.53 -5.13 -14.31
N ASN A 113 5.89 -3.98 -14.15
CA ASN A 113 6.12 -2.81 -15.00
C ASN A 113 7.44 -2.10 -14.71
N ASP A 114 7.99 -2.27 -13.51
CA ASP A 114 9.23 -1.58 -13.11
C ASP A 114 10.46 -2.06 -13.88
N PHE A 115 10.33 -3.18 -14.60
CA PHE A 115 11.35 -3.73 -15.50
C PHE A 115 11.23 -3.23 -16.95
N ALA A 116 10.49 -2.16 -17.23
CA ALA A 116 10.28 -1.65 -18.59
C ALA A 116 11.57 -1.26 -19.35
N LEU A 117 12.63 -0.89 -18.62
CA LEU A 117 13.96 -0.59 -19.17
C LEU A 117 15.00 -1.70 -18.91
N GLY A 118 14.56 -2.91 -18.55
CA GLY A 118 15.39 -4.08 -18.34
C GLY A 118 16.02 -4.16 -16.93
N LEU A 119 16.69 -5.30 -16.69
CA LEU A 119 17.27 -5.62 -15.39
C LEU A 119 18.37 -4.65 -14.96
N ASN A 120 19.32 -4.37 -15.86
CA ASN A 120 20.46 -3.51 -15.53
C ASN A 120 20.01 -2.13 -15.06
N TYR A 121 18.94 -1.59 -15.68
CA TYR A 121 18.46 -0.28 -15.31
C TYR A 121 17.79 -0.25 -13.92
N ILE A 122 17.00 -1.24 -13.55
CA ILE A 122 16.41 -1.28 -12.21
C ILE A 122 17.47 -1.48 -11.12
N LEU A 123 18.57 -2.19 -11.42
CA LEU A 123 19.73 -2.29 -10.54
C LEU A 123 20.47 -0.96 -10.39
N ASP A 124 20.58 -0.17 -11.47
CA ASP A 124 21.11 1.20 -11.42
C ASP A 124 20.25 2.09 -10.51
N LEU A 125 18.92 1.97 -10.57
CA LEU A 125 18.02 2.69 -9.68
C LEU A 125 18.15 2.24 -8.23
N GLN A 126 18.30 0.94 -7.98
CA GLN A 126 18.58 0.41 -6.64
C GLN A 126 19.87 1.00 -6.06
N GLY A 127 20.92 1.13 -6.87
CA GLY A 127 22.18 1.76 -6.48
C GLY A 127 22.07 3.26 -6.12
N LYS A 128 21.04 3.94 -6.58
CA LYS A 128 20.76 5.37 -6.27
C LYS A 128 19.77 5.55 -5.12
N ALA A 129 19.02 4.50 -4.77
CA ALA A 129 18.01 4.55 -3.73
C ALA A 129 18.64 4.42 -2.33
N ASN A 130 18.09 5.19 -1.37
CA ASN A 130 18.40 5.07 0.05
C ASN A 130 17.41 4.12 0.77
N PHE A 131 16.66 3.34 0.01
CA PHE A 131 15.67 2.37 0.49
C PHE A 131 15.86 1.03 -0.19
N ASP A 132 15.43 -0.05 0.48
CA ASP A 132 15.66 -1.39 -0.02
C ASP A 132 14.67 -1.78 -1.13
N PHE A 133 15.20 -2.37 -2.21
CA PHE A 133 14.43 -3.12 -3.17
C PHE A 133 14.37 -4.56 -2.69
N ILE A 134 13.16 -5.12 -2.54
CA ILE A 134 12.96 -6.46 -2.00
C ILE A 134 12.12 -7.34 -2.94
N SER A 135 12.55 -8.58 -3.12
CA SER A 135 11.76 -9.61 -3.81
C SER A 135 12.27 -11.00 -3.48
N SER A 136 11.38 -11.86 -3.00
CA SER A 136 11.71 -13.21 -2.59
C SER A 136 11.70 -14.22 -3.73
N ASN A 137 11.30 -13.83 -4.96
CA ASN A 137 11.15 -14.80 -6.04
C ASN A 137 11.75 -14.39 -7.38
N ILE A 138 12.32 -13.19 -7.51
CA ILE A 138 12.97 -12.76 -8.75
C ILE A 138 14.44 -13.19 -8.72
N THR A 139 14.85 -14.00 -9.71
CA THR A 139 16.18 -14.58 -9.81
C THR A 139 16.84 -14.24 -11.14
N TYR A 140 18.16 -14.40 -11.23
CA TYR A 140 18.86 -14.32 -12.51
C TYR A 140 18.51 -15.54 -13.36
N LYS A 141 18.30 -15.34 -14.67
CA LYS A 141 17.95 -16.44 -15.58
C LYS A 141 19.05 -17.48 -15.73
N ASN A 142 20.30 -17.04 -15.69
CA ASN A 142 21.51 -17.87 -15.78
C ASN A 142 21.92 -18.47 -14.42
N GLU A 143 21.38 -17.98 -13.32
CA GLU A 143 21.61 -18.45 -11.94
C GLU A 143 20.25 -18.49 -11.21
N PRO A 144 19.36 -19.48 -11.53
CA PRO A 144 17.98 -19.48 -11.04
C PRO A 144 17.80 -19.64 -9.53
N GLU A 145 18.85 -20.07 -8.82
CA GLU A 145 18.93 -20.16 -7.35
C GLU A 145 19.32 -18.84 -6.69
N LYS A 146 19.82 -17.86 -7.46
CA LYS A 146 20.30 -16.58 -6.94
C LYS A 146 19.27 -15.49 -7.07
N LEU A 147 18.77 -15.01 -5.95
CA LEU A 147 17.87 -13.84 -5.89
C LEU A 147 18.58 -12.58 -6.38
N ILE A 148 17.85 -11.74 -7.09
CA ILE A 148 18.31 -10.42 -7.58
C ILE A 148 18.26 -9.40 -6.44
N PHE A 149 17.24 -9.46 -5.60
CA PHE A 149 17.01 -8.55 -4.48
C PHE A 149 16.98 -9.32 -3.16
N SER A 150 17.13 -8.61 -2.04
CA SER A 150 16.86 -9.20 -0.73
C SER A 150 15.43 -9.72 -0.65
N PRO A 151 15.17 -10.91 -0.10
CA PRO A 151 13.82 -11.49 -0.10
C PRO A 151 12.85 -10.70 0.78
N TYR A 152 13.33 -10.11 1.85
CA TYR A 152 12.55 -9.35 2.82
C TYR A 152 13.41 -8.30 3.53
N LYS A 153 12.75 -7.43 4.30
CA LYS A 153 13.37 -6.52 5.26
C LYS A 153 12.68 -6.62 6.62
N ILE A 154 13.46 -6.69 7.70
CA ILE A 154 12.95 -6.56 9.07
C ILE A 154 13.13 -5.10 9.49
N ILE A 155 12.03 -4.45 9.86
CA ILE A 155 12.01 -3.06 10.32
C ILE A 155 11.59 -3.03 11.78
N LYS A 156 12.48 -2.51 12.65
CA LYS A 156 12.16 -2.35 14.07
C LYS A 156 11.51 -1.00 14.32
N LYS A 157 10.29 -1.03 14.90
CA LYS A 157 9.53 0.18 15.25
C LYS A 157 8.77 -0.05 16.55
N ASN A 158 8.86 0.90 17.49
CA ASN A 158 8.17 0.82 18.79
C ASN A 158 8.34 -0.54 19.50
N LYS A 159 9.56 -1.09 19.52
CA LYS A 159 9.94 -2.41 20.07
C LYS A 159 9.36 -3.61 19.29
N LYS A 160 8.61 -3.40 18.22
CA LYS A 160 8.06 -4.44 17.35
C LYS A 160 8.93 -4.62 16.10
N HIS A 161 9.01 -5.84 15.61
CA HIS A 161 9.72 -6.21 14.40
C HIS A 161 8.70 -6.49 13.30
N ILE A 162 8.73 -5.70 12.25
CA ILE A 162 7.84 -5.84 11.10
C ILE A 162 8.62 -6.47 9.96
N ALA A 163 8.24 -7.68 9.56
CA ALA A 163 8.77 -8.30 8.37
C ALA A 163 8.02 -7.77 7.13
N VAL A 164 8.76 -7.25 6.17
CA VAL A 164 8.21 -6.79 4.88
C VAL A 164 8.78 -7.70 3.80
N ILE A 165 7.91 -8.50 3.17
CA ILE A 165 8.27 -9.47 2.12
C ILE A 165 7.87 -8.89 0.76
N GLY A 166 8.74 -8.96 -0.24
CA GLY A 166 8.43 -8.61 -1.62
C GLY A 166 8.13 -9.84 -2.47
N LEU A 167 7.14 -9.77 -3.36
CA LEU A 167 6.76 -10.88 -4.23
C LEU A 167 6.15 -10.38 -5.54
N THR A 168 6.52 -11.00 -6.67
CA THR A 168 6.06 -10.59 -8.01
C THR A 168 5.64 -11.80 -8.84
N SER A 169 4.49 -11.70 -9.52
CA SER A 169 4.06 -12.71 -10.49
C SER A 169 5.04 -12.84 -11.65
N LYS A 170 5.18 -14.06 -12.17
CA LYS A 170 6.03 -14.34 -13.32
C LYS A 170 5.61 -13.55 -14.56
N PHE A 171 6.61 -12.96 -15.23
CA PHE A 171 6.47 -12.35 -16.56
C PHE A 171 7.60 -12.79 -17.49
N GLY A 172 7.43 -12.55 -18.81
CA GLY A 172 8.47 -12.89 -19.80
C GLY A 172 9.65 -11.92 -19.69
N SER A 173 10.86 -12.49 -19.61
CA SER A 173 12.13 -11.77 -19.63
C SER A 173 13.24 -12.67 -20.16
N ASP A 174 14.26 -12.07 -20.79
CA ASP A 174 15.46 -12.76 -21.26
C ASP A 174 16.56 -12.81 -20.19
N GLU A 175 16.48 -11.98 -19.14
CA GLU A 175 17.48 -11.82 -18.10
C GLU A 175 17.02 -12.39 -16.75
N ILE A 176 15.71 -12.52 -16.53
CA ILE A 176 15.08 -12.83 -15.25
C ILE A 176 14.38 -14.19 -15.29
N SER A 177 14.51 -14.95 -14.20
CA SER A 177 13.74 -16.14 -13.87
C SER A 177 12.96 -15.93 -12.58
N PHE A 178 12.12 -16.89 -12.21
CA PHE A 178 11.25 -16.78 -11.05
C PHE A 178 11.12 -18.11 -10.33
N ILE A 179 11.27 -18.10 -9.01
CA ILE A 179 10.71 -19.11 -8.13
C ILE A 179 9.19 -18.91 -8.15
N THR A 180 8.39 -19.97 -8.01
CA THR A 180 6.93 -19.77 -7.97
C THR A 180 6.57 -18.89 -6.77
N PRO A 181 5.60 -17.97 -6.90
CA PRO A 181 5.26 -17.06 -5.79
C PRO A 181 4.92 -17.79 -4.49
N TYR A 182 4.21 -18.92 -4.56
CA TYR A 182 3.82 -19.69 -3.39
C TYR A 182 5.04 -20.34 -2.70
N ASP A 183 5.92 -20.99 -3.46
CA ASP A 183 7.08 -21.68 -2.89
C ASP A 183 8.05 -20.69 -2.24
N ALA A 184 8.36 -19.57 -2.94
CA ALA A 184 9.18 -18.50 -2.40
C ALA A 184 8.60 -17.92 -1.10
N LEU A 185 7.27 -17.76 -1.05
CA LEU A 185 6.60 -17.22 0.12
C LEU A 185 6.65 -18.18 1.31
N VAL A 186 6.43 -19.48 1.07
CA VAL A 186 6.56 -20.53 2.10
C VAL A 186 7.94 -20.53 2.73
N ASP A 187 8.99 -20.43 1.91
CA ASP A 187 10.36 -20.48 2.41
C ASP A 187 10.72 -19.22 3.21
N VAL A 188 10.34 -18.03 2.71
CA VAL A 188 10.61 -16.77 3.42
C VAL A 188 9.83 -16.66 4.72
N ILE A 189 8.57 -17.13 4.78
CA ILE A 189 7.80 -17.11 6.03
C ILE A 189 8.50 -17.92 7.12
N LYS A 190 9.05 -19.10 6.82
CA LYS A 190 9.81 -19.90 7.79
C LYS A 190 11.00 -19.16 8.37
N GLU A 191 11.62 -18.26 7.59
CA GLU A 191 12.75 -17.45 8.06
C GLU A 191 12.31 -16.32 8.99
N VAL A 192 11.16 -15.68 8.69
CA VAL A 192 10.75 -14.44 9.37
C VAL A 192 9.75 -14.64 10.51
N GLU A 193 8.95 -15.71 10.52
CA GLU A 193 7.85 -15.90 11.46
C GLU A 193 8.27 -15.93 12.94
N ASN A 194 9.49 -16.39 13.24
CA ASN A 194 10.01 -16.47 14.60
C ASN A 194 10.83 -15.22 15.02
N ILE A 195 11.05 -14.29 14.10
CA ILE A 195 11.84 -13.07 14.34
C ILE A 195 11.04 -11.78 14.08
N SER A 196 9.75 -11.90 13.80
CA SER A 196 8.87 -10.75 13.55
C SER A 196 7.57 -10.87 14.35
N ASP A 197 7.03 -9.71 14.71
CA ASP A 197 5.75 -9.57 15.41
C ASP A 197 4.59 -9.34 14.44
N PHE A 198 4.88 -8.98 13.17
CA PHE A 198 3.90 -8.71 12.12
C PHE A 198 4.52 -8.91 10.74
N ILE A 199 3.80 -9.57 9.85
CA ILE A 199 4.27 -9.90 8.50
C ILE A 199 3.41 -9.18 7.45
N VAL A 200 4.05 -8.29 6.67
CA VAL A 200 3.46 -7.58 5.53
C VAL A 200 3.99 -8.16 4.24
N LEU A 201 3.11 -8.59 3.37
CA LEU A 201 3.45 -9.01 2.01
C LEU A 201 3.14 -7.88 1.02
N LEU A 202 4.15 -7.40 0.30
CA LEU A 202 4.01 -6.52 -0.85
C LEU A 202 3.96 -7.40 -2.12
N PHE A 203 2.81 -7.46 -2.78
CA PHE A 203 2.56 -8.40 -3.87
C PHE A 203 2.14 -7.72 -5.17
N ASP A 204 2.97 -7.80 -6.21
CA ASP A 204 2.57 -7.47 -7.58
C ASP A 204 2.16 -8.74 -8.34
N GLY A 205 0.86 -9.01 -8.44
CA GLY A 205 0.47 -10.27 -9.04
C GLY A 205 -1.02 -10.47 -9.29
N LYS A 206 -1.33 -11.69 -9.76
CA LYS A 206 -2.66 -12.10 -10.19
C LYS A 206 -3.53 -12.56 -9.01
N ASP A 207 -4.85 -12.39 -9.15
CA ASP A 207 -5.81 -12.86 -8.14
C ASP A 207 -5.80 -14.38 -7.96
N GLN A 208 -5.44 -15.13 -9.02
CA GLN A 208 -5.32 -16.58 -8.94
C GLN A 208 -4.20 -17.01 -7.98
N GLU A 209 -3.04 -16.35 -8.01
CA GLU A 209 -1.94 -16.63 -7.09
C GLU A 209 -2.30 -16.19 -5.68
N LEU A 210 -2.97 -15.04 -5.53
CA LEU A 210 -3.47 -14.57 -4.24
C LEU A 210 -4.39 -15.60 -3.57
N ASN A 211 -5.25 -16.28 -4.33
CA ASN A 211 -6.11 -17.35 -3.81
C ASN A 211 -5.30 -18.54 -3.23
N THR A 212 -4.13 -18.85 -3.80
CA THR A 212 -3.27 -19.90 -3.22
C THR A 212 -2.71 -19.49 -1.86
N PHE A 213 -2.42 -18.20 -1.66
CA PHE A 213 -1.97 -17.69 -0.36
C PHE A 213 -3.07 -17.80 0.71
N TYR A 214 -4.34 -17.52 0.35
CA TYR A 214 -5.47 -17.65 1.27
C TYR A 214 -5.76 -19.09 1.69
N THR A 215 -5.47 -20.06 0.83
CA THR A 215 -5.72 -21.48 1.12
C THR A 215 -4.54 -22.19 1.76
N GLY A 216 -3.34 -21.61 1.68
CA GLY A 216 -2.08 -22.23 2.05
C GLY A 216 -1.72 -22.20 3.53
N ASP A 217 -2.58 -21.73 4.42
CA ASP A 217 -2.32 -21.61 5.86
C ASP A 217 -1.01 -20.89 6.21
N LEU A 218 -0.74 -19.81 5.49
CA LEU A 218 0.47 -19.00 5.63
C LEU A 218 0.30 -17.96 6.73
N ASN A 219 1.33 -17.78 7.55
CA ASN A 219 1.37 -16.75 8.58
C ASN A 219 1.68 -15.38 7.97
N ILE A 220 0.66 -14.70 7.47
CA ILE A 220 0.72 -13.35 6.90
C ILE A 220 -0.39 -12.51 7.53
N ASP A 221 -0.04 -11.34 8.06
CA ASP A 221 -1.00 -10.47 8.74
C ASP A 221 -1.66 -9.46 7.79
N LEU A 222 -0.93 -9.00 6.76
CA LEU A 222 -1.41 -7.98 5.82
C LEU A 222 -0.80 -8.19 4.43
N ILE A 223 -1.63 -8.15 3.40
CA ILE A 223 -1.19 -8.14 2.00
C ILE A 223 -1.49 -6.77 1.40
N ILE A 224 -0.48 -6.12 0.83
CA ILE A 224 -0.62 -4.94 -0.01
C ILE A 224 -0.38 -5.37 -1.45
N LYS A 225 -1.45 -5.33 -2.24
CA LYS A 225 -1.42 -5.80 -3.63
C LYS A 225 -1.31 -4.64 -4.61
N SER A 226 -0.45 -4.78 -5.59
CA SER A 226 -0.43 -3.99 -6.82
C SER A 226 -0.92 -4.82 -8.03
N ASN A 227 -0.71 -4.35 -9.24
CA ASN A 227 -1.19 -4.98 -10.48
C ASN A 227 -2.70 -5.24 -10.46
N ASN A 228 -3.44 -4.15 -10.52
CA ASN A 228 -4.88 -4.20 -10.55
C ASN A 228 -5.39 -4.26 -11.99
N SER A 229 -5.75 -5.45 -12.46
CA SER A 229 -6.49 -5.63 -13.72
C SER A 229 -7.99 -5.34 -13.57
N GLY A 230 -8.48 -5.08 -12.37
CA GLY A 230 -9.86 -4.77 -12.03
C GLY A 230 -9.99 -3.55 -11.13
N ILE A 231 -11.10 -2.82 -11.28
CA ILE A 231 -11.39 -1.56 -10.57
C ILE A 231 -11.77 -1.79 -9.08
N ARG A 232 -11.80 -3.03 -8.62
CA ARG A 232 -12.22 -3.36 -7.26
C ARG A 232 -11.03 -3.60 -6.37
N SER A 233 -10.82 -2.69 -5.42
CA SER A 233 -10.02 -3.02 -4.23
C SER A 233 -10.59 -4.29 -3.62
N PRO A 234 -9.78 -5.28 -3.26
CA PRO A 234 -10.23 -6.28 -2.31
C PRO A 234 -10.70 -5.51 -1.07
N ASP A 235 -11.92 -5.76 -0.64
CA ASP A 235 -12.52 -5.11 0.53
C ASP A 235 -11.98 -5.72 1.84
N GLY A 236 -10.70 -6.09 1.92
CA GLY A 236 -10.11 -6.75 3.07
C GLY A 236 -10.61 -8.18 3.38
N GLY A 237 -11.59 -8.67 2.67
CA GLY A 237 -12.44 -9.80 3.04
C GLY A 237 -11.94 -11.22 2.79
N GLY A 238 -10.64 -11.45 2.77
CA GLY A 238 -10.05 -12.79 2.73
C GLY A 238 -9.77 -13.36 4.13
N LYS A 239 -9.16 -14.53 4.17
CA LYS A 239 -8.56 -15.10 5.39
C LYS A 239 -7.45 -14.15 5.90
N ILE A 240 -6.78 -13.45 4.99
CA ILE A 240 -5.73 -12.47 5.25
C ILE A 240 -6.21 -11.10 4.74
N PRO A 241 -6.16 -10.03 5.57
CA PRO A 241 -6.44 -8.66 5.14
C PRO A 241 -5.63 -8.28 3.89
N THR A 242 -6.31 -7.89 2.82
CA THR A 242 -5.66 -7.59 1.53
C THR A 242 -6.18 -6.28 0.96
N TYR A 243 -5.26 -5.37 0.62
CA TYR A 243 -5.59 -4.03 0.15
C TYR A 243 -4.82 -3.63 -1.10
N ILE A 244 -5.46 -2.81 -1.94
CA ILE A 244 -4.83 -2.09 -3.04
C ILE A 244 -4.78 -0.61 -2.64
N ALA A 245 -3.59 -0.12 -2.34
CA ALA A 245 -3.38 1.23 -1.83
C ALA A 245 -3.34 2.28 -2.96
N GLY A 246 -4.41 2.35 -3.71
CA GLY A 246 -4.60 3.38 -4.72
C GLY A 246 -4.03 3.06 -6.11
N ASN A 247 -3.99 4.09 -6.94
CA ASN A 247 -3.48 4.06 -8.30
C ASN A 247 -2.99 5.46 -8.69
N ARG A 248 -1.86 5.55 -9.40
CA ARG A 248 -1.26 6.78 -9.91
C ARG A 248 -0.89 7.78 -8.81
N GLY A 249 -0.49 7.27 -7.64
CA GLY A 249 -0.08 8.10 -6.51
C GLY A 249 -1.15 9.08 -5.98
N LYS A 250 -2.44 8.84 -6.26
CA LYS A 250 -3.54 9.74 -5.90
C LYS A 250 -3.89 9.72 -4.42
N VAL A 251 -3.62 8.60 -3.77
CA VAL A 251 -3.97 8.35 -2.37
C VAL A 251 -2.84 7.65 -1.65
N LEU A 252 -2.79 7.81 -0.34
CA LEU A 252 -2.00 7.03 0.59
C LEU A 252 -2.94 6.22 1.48
N TYR A 253 -2.53 5.03 1.91
CA TYR A 253 -3.18 4.32 3.00
C TYR A 253 -2.28 4.39 4.22
N ASP A 254 -2.77 4.96 5.32
CA ASP A 254 -2.13 4.99 6.64
C ASP A 254 -2.74 3.87 7.49
N PHE A 255 -2.07 2.72 7.55
CA PHE A 255 -2.46 1.63 8.42
C PHE A 255 -1.92 1.88 9.82
N THR A 256 -2.75 1.63 10.83
CA THR A 256 -2.35 1.58 12.23
C THR A 256 -2.51 0.16 12.74
N ILE A 257 -1.41 -0.45 13.14
CA ILE A 257 -1.34 -1.80 13.69
C ILE A 257 -1.21 -1.66 15.21
N ASN A 258 -2.20 -2.13 15.97
CA ASN A 258 -2.19 -2.07 17.41
C ASN A 258 -1.89 -3.45 18.01
N PHE A 259 -0.82 -3.53 18.78
CA PHE A 259 -0.37 -4.72 19.47
C PHE A 259 -0.83 -4.66 20.94
N LYS A 260 -1.54 -5.68 21.40
CA LYS A 260 -2.02 -5.81 22.77
C LYS A 260 -1.64 -7.15 23.40
N ASP A 261 -1.61 -8.21 22.61
CA ASP A 261 -1.25 -9.57 23.04
C ASP A 261 -0.49 -10.27 21.89
N ASP A 262 0.75 -10.66 22.14
CA ASP A 262 1.64 -11.25 21.14
C ASP A 262 1.18 -12.65 20.68
N ASN A 263 0.24 -13.29 21.39
CA ASN A 263 -0.26 -14.62 21.06
C ASN A 263 -1.59 -14.62 20.29
N LEU A 264 -2.18 -13.46 20.04
CA LEU A 264 -3.48 -13.36 19.40
C LEU A 264 -3.38 -12.80 17.97
N PRO A 265 -4.24 -13.27 17.07
CA PRO A 265 -4.24 -12.77 15.68
C PRO A 265 -4.73 -11.33 15.61
N PHE A 266 -4.40 -10.68 14.48
CA PHE A 266 -4.88 -9.34 14.17
C PHE A 266 -6.27 -9.38 13.53
N VAL A 267 -7.13 -8.46 13.95
CA VAL A 267 -8.47 -8.25 13.38
C VAL A 267 -8.47 -6.99 12.52
N ASP A 268 -8.89 -7.15 11.27
CA ASP A 268 -9.13 -6.04 10.35
C ASP A 268 -10.46 -5.35 10.70
N VAL A 269 -10.36 -4.32 11.52
CA VAL A 269 -11.52 -3.55 12.02
C VAL A 269 -12.25 -2.86 10.86
N ALA A 270 -11.52 -2.28 9.92
CA ALA A 270 -12.12 -1.58 8.79
C ALA A 270 -12.93 -2.53 7.89
N TRP A 271 -12.45 -3.76 7.69
CA TRP A 271 -13.21 -4.77 6.98
C TRP A 271 -14.47 -5.20 7.74
N CYS A 272 -14.38 -5.38 9.07
CA CYS A 272 -15.53 -5.71 9.90
C CYS A 272 -16.61 -4.63 9.79
N ASP A 273 -16.27 -3.36 10.02
CA ASP A 273 -17.18 -2.22 9.95
C ASP A 273 -17.83 -2.06 8.57
N ASN A 274 -17.02 -2.15 7.51
CA ASN A 274 -17.50 -2.08 6.13
C ASN A 274 -18.42 -3.26 5.78
N SER A 275 -18.12 -4.45 6.26
CA SER A 275 -18.93 -5.65 6.04
C SER A 275 -20.28 -5.56 6.74
N ILE A 276 -20.28 -5.15 8.02
CA ILE A 276 -21.50 -4.91 8.81
C ILE A 276 -22.38 -3.87 8.10
N SER A 277 -21.83 -2.71 7.78
CA SER A 277 -22.55 -1.62 7.10
C SER A 277 -23.14 -2.04 5.76
N ARG A 278 -22.34 -2.73 4.93
CA ARG A 278 -22.75 -3.22 3.60
C ARG A 278 -23.84 -4.28 3.70
N ILE A 279 -23.71 -5.22 4.62
CA ILE A 279 -24.68 -6.31 4.78
C ILE A 279 -26.00 -5.74 5.30
N ASN A 280 -25.96 -4.90 6.33
CA ASN A 280 -27.15 -4.24 6.87
C ASN A 280 -27.87 -3.44 5.78
N SER A 281 -27.14 -2.65 4.99
CA SER A 281 -27.73 -1.91 3.86
C SER A 281 -28.40 -2.82 2.81
N ARG A 282 -27.86 -4.04 2.59
CA ARG A 282 -28.46 -5.02 1.66
C ARG A 282 -29.72 -5.63 2.25
N LEU A 283 -29.69 -6.03 3.53
CA LEU A 283 -30.86 -6.59 4.21
C LEU A 283 -32.00 -5.57 4.27
N GLU A 284 -31.70 -4.30 4.61
CA GLU A 284 -32.70 -3.24 4.59
C GLU A 284 -33.34 -3.02 3.21
N LYS A 285 -32.55 -3.02 2.15
CA LYS A 285 -33.11 -2.96 0.77
C LYS A 285 -34.01 -4.14 0.42
N MET A 286 -33.78 -5.31 0.99
CA MET A 286 -34.61 -6.49 0.77
C MET A 286 -35.96 -6.40 1.49
N LYS A 287 -36.09 -5.56 2.51
CA LYS A 287 -37.36 -5.27 3.22
C LYS A 287 -38.34 -4.43 2.39
N LYS A 288 -37.98 -3.97 1.20
CA LYS A 288 -38.82 -3.21 0.26
C LYS A 288 -39.48 -1.95 0.85
N GLY A 289 -38.82 -1.33 1.85
CA GLY A 289 -39.27 -0.09 2.49
C GLY A 289 -40.12 -0.27 3.75
N ASP A 290 -40.39 -1.51 4.15
CA ASP A 290 -41.06 -1.82 5.43
C ASP A 290 -39.97 -2.34 6.42
N SER A 291 -39.56 -1.46 7.35
CA SER A 291 -38.49 -1.79 8.32
C SER A 291 -38.86 -2.93 9.28
N GLU A 292 -40.15 -3.15 9.52
CA GLU A 292 -40.63 -4.14 10.50
C GLU A 292 -40.83 -5.53 9.91
N ILE A 293 -40.76 -5.67 8.59
CA ILE A 293 -41.03 -6.95 7.93
C ILE A 293 -39.93 -7.98 8.22
N ASP A 294 -40.36 -9.20 8.58
CA ASP A 294 -39.41 -10.31 8.68
C ASP A 294 -39.04 -10.82 7.27
N LEU A 295 -37.76 -10.85 6.99
CA LEU A 295 -37.24 -11.27 5.68
C LEU A 295 -37.46 -12.77 5.42
N PHE A 296 -37.49 -13.61 6.45
CA PHE A 296 -37.74 -15.03 6.26
C PHE A 296 -39.19 -15.30 5.90
N ASP A 297 -40.11 -14.54 6.48
CA ASP A 297 -41.54 -14.61 6.13
C ASP A 297 -41.81 -14.02 4.75
N LEU A 298 -41.19 -12.85 4.43
CA LEU A 298 -41.34 -12.20 3.13
C LEU A 298 -40.93 -13.07 1.96
N TYR A 299 -39.85 -13.84 2.14
CA TYR A 299 -39.25 -14.67 1.10
C TYR A 299 -39.43 -16.19 1.32
N LYS A 300 -40.42 -16.62 2.16
CA LYS A 300 -40.63 -18.02 2.53
C LYS A 300 -40.75 -18.97 1.32
N ASP A 301 -41.30 -18.46 0.22
CA ASP A 301 -41.52 -19.21 -1.00
C ASP A 301 -40.41 -19.06 -2.05
N ASP A 302 -39.31 -18.34 -1.69
CA ASP A 302 -38.12 -18.18 -2.53
C ASP A 302 -36.85 -18.74 -1.84
N PRO A 303 -36.55 -20.03 -2.03
CA PRO A 303 -35.41 -20.71 -1.40
C PRO A 303 -34.06 -20.07 -1.75
N THR A 304 -33.92 -19.48 -2.94
CA THR A 304 -32.69 -18.84 -3.40
C THR A 304 -32.43 -17.58 -2.60
N THR A 305 -33.45 -16.74 -2.43
CA THR A 305 -33.35 -15.52 -1.63
C THR A 305 -33.18 -15.85 -0.15
N LEU A 306 -33.86 -16.85 0.39
CA LEU A 306 -33.67 -17.32 1.77
C LEU A 306 -32.23 -17.76 2.03
N ASN A 307 -31.63 -18.52 1.12
CA ASN A 307 -30.23 -18.92 1.28
C ASN A 307 -29.28 -17.73 1.24
N ARG A 308 -29.59 -16.70 0.45
CA ARG A 308 -28.81 -15.45 0.42
C ARG A 308 -28.93 -14.70 1.74
N ILE A 309 -30.13 -14.57 2.32
CA ILE A 309 -30.36 -13.96 3.63
C ILE A 309 -29.58 -14.70 4.72
N LYS A 310 -29.67 -16.04 4.76
CA LYS A 310 -28.90 -16.87 5.71
C LYS A 310 -27.39 -16.66 5.58
N ASN A 311 -26.89 -16.50 4.35
CA ASN A 311 -25.48 -16.22 4.11
C ASN A 311 -25.09 -14.81 4.58
N TYR A 312 -25.94 -13.80 4.37
CA TYR A 312 -25.71 -12.46 4.87
C TYR A 312 -25.68 -12.43 6.40
N ASN A 313 -26.65 -13.05 7.07
CA ASN A 313 -26.69 -13.10 8.54
C ASN A 313 -25.42 -13.78 9.09
N ARG A 314 -25.01 -14.93 8.52
CA ARG A 314 -23.76 -15.61 8.94
C ARG A 314 -22.51 -14.75 8.77
N GLN A 315 -22.43 -13.95 7.68
CA GLN A 315 -21.33 -13.02 7.47
C GLN A 315 -21.38 -11.84 8.46
N LEU A 316 -22.58 -11.35 8.77
CA LEU A 316 -22.82 -10.31 9.77
C LEU A 316 -22.37 -10.77 11.15
N ASP A 317 -22.91 -11.92 11.61
CA ASP A 317 -22.56 -12.53 12.91
C ASP A 317 -21.04 -12.72 13.05
N LYS A 318 -20.39 -13.20 11.95
CA LYS A 318 -18.94 -13.36 11.94
C LYS A 318 -18.20 -12.03 12.11
N ALA A 319 -18.60 -11.00 11.36
CA ALA A 319 -17.93 -9.69 11.42
C ALA A 319 -18.13 -9.02 12.79
N GLU A 320 -19.34 -9.08 13.34
CA GLU A 320 -19.65 -8.57 14.69
C GLU A 320 -18.89 -9.32 15.77
N TYR A 321 -18.82 -10.65 15.70
CA TYR A 321 -18.03 -11.47 16.61
C TYR A 321 -16.54 -11.12 16.57
N MET A 322 -15.97 -10.99 15.35
CA MET A 322 -14.56 -10.62 15.21
C MET A 322 -14.30 -9.24 15.79
N LEU A 323 -15.17 -8.27 15.53
CA LEU A 323 -15.03 -6.90 16.02
C LEU A 323 -15.13 -6.82 17.56
N SER A 324 -16.12 -7.50 18.15
CA SER A 324 -16.34 -7.49 19.61
C SER A 324 -15.24 -8.21 20.40
N ASN A 325 -14.49 -9.11 19.77
CA ASN A 325 -13.39 -9.85 20.37
C ASN A 325 -12.01 -9.38 19.87
N ALA A 326 -11.94 -8.25 19.17
CA ALA A 326 -10.69 -7.73 18.62
C ALA A 326 -9.75 -7.25 19.75
N ILE A 327 -8.60 -7.90 19.89
CA ILE A 327 -7.52 -7.53 20.80
C ILE A 327 -6.43 -6.79 19.99
N ASN A 328 -5.74 -7.50 19.10
CA ASN A 328 -4.84 -6.87 18.13
C ASN A 328 -5.64 -6.39 16.94
N THR A 329 -5.38 -5.17 16.44
CA THR A 329 -6.21 -4.58 15.41
C THR A 329 -5.39 -3.98 14.28
N ILE A 330 -5.94 -4.10 13.07
CA ILE A 330 -5.51 -3.35 11.88
C ILE A 330 -6.63 -2.37 11.56
N THR A 331 -6.29 -1.09 11.53
CA THR A 331 -7.17 -0.03 11.01
C THR A 331 -6.46 0.72 9.91
N PHE A 332 -7.18 1.43 9.05
CA PHE A 332 -6.53 2.31 8.07
C PHE A 332 -7.35 3.56 7.79
N GLU A 333 -6.64 4.60 7.38
CA GLU A 333 -7.19 5.82 6.82
C GLU A 333 -6.74 5.95 5.36
N LYS A 334 -7.68 6.28 4.48
CA LYS A 334 -7.40 6.61 3.09
C LYS A 334 -7.24 8.12 2.96
N ILE A 335 -6.03 8.58 2.67
CA ILE A 335 -5.69 9.99 2.53
C ILE A 335 -5.62 10.35 1.05
N GLU A 336 -6.55 11.18 0.57
CA GLU A 336 -6.52 11.72 -0.80
C GLU A 336 -5.53 12.89 -0.89
N LEU A 337 -4.55 12.79 -1.78
CA LEU A 337 -3.58 13.85 -2.03
C LEU A 337 -4.21 14.95 -2.90
N ASN A 338 -5.17 15.69 -2.32
CA ASN A 338 -5.95 16.69 -3.00
C ASN A 338 -5.26 18.07 -3.03
N LYS A 339 -5.84 19.03 -3.73
CA LYS A 339 -5.30 20.38 -3.95
C LYS A 339 -5.18 21.27 -2.70
N ASN A 340 -5.78 20.87 -1.59
CA ASN A 340 -5.68 21.61 -0.33
C ASN A 340 -4.40 21.27 0.45
N ILE A 341 -3.70 20.20 0.05
CA ILE A 341 -2.41 19.82 0.60
C ILE A 341 -1.34 20.66 -0.08
N PHE A 342 -0.50 21.32 0.73
CA PHE A 342 0.60 22.13 0.24
C PHE A 342 1.68 21.24 -0.41
N ASP A 343 2.23 21.69 -1.53
CA ASP A 343 3.33 20.99 -2.20
C ASP A 343 4.66 21.28 -1.48
N LYS A 344 5.34 20.26 -0.95
CA LYS A 344 6.64 20.40 -0.26
C LYS A 344 7.69 20.97 -1.22
N PRO A 345 8.27 22.17 -0.92
CA PRO A 345 9.13 22.90 -1.87
C PRO A 345 10.37 22.12 -2.30
N SER A 346 10.97 21.31 -1.41
CA SER A 346 12.15 20.51 -1.74
C SER A 346 11.88 19.45 -2.81
N ILE A 347 10.71 18.79 -2.74
CA ILE A 347 10.27 17.78 -3.72
C ILE A 347 9.81 18.48 -5.01
N LEU A 348 9.01 19.55 -4.90
CA LEU A 348 8.56 20.31 -6.07
C LEU A 348 9.73 20.78 -6.93
N LYS A 349 10.82 21.26 -6.31
CA LYS A 349 12.04 21.66 -7.00
C LYS A 349 12.68 20.50 -7.80
N ILE A 350 12.67 19.27 -7.26
CA ILE A 350 13.19 18.08 -7.97
C ILE A 350 12.31 17.79 -9.17
N VAL A 351 11.00 17.75 -8.98
CA VAL A 351 10.01 17.51 -10.03
C VAL A 351 10.15 18.53 -11.15
N ASP A 352 10.15 19.82 -10.84
CA ASP A 352 10.23 20.91 -11.82
C ASP A 352 11.54 20.87 -12.61
N LYS A 353 12.67 20.67 -11.94
CA LYS A 353 13.99 20.54 -12.58
C LYS A 353 14.03 19.34 -13.52
N GLY A 354 13.49 18.20 -13.10
CA GLY A 354 13.45 17.02 -13.94
C GLY A 354 12.53 17.19 -15.15
N LYS A 355 11.38 17.84 -15.00
CA LYS A 355 10.47 18.16 -16.11
C LYS A 355 11.09 19.10 -17.13
N ILE A 356 11.86 20.10 -16.69
CA ILE A 356 12.62 20.95 -17.60
C ILE A 356 13.60 20.10 -18.40
N LYS A 357 14.38 19.23 -17.76
CA LYS A 357 15.33 18.34 -18.42
C LYS A 357 14.63 17.41 -19.42
N ILE A 358 13.46 16.85 -19.08
CA ILE A 358 12.67 16.03 -19.99
C ILE A 358 12.27 16.83 -21.23
N LYS A 359 11.77 18.08 -21.07
CA LYS A 359 11.38 18.96 -22.20
C LYS A 359 12.55 19.25 -23.11
N GLU A 360 13.74 19.50 -22.54
CA GLU A 360 14.97 19.71 -23.33
C GLU A 360 15.36 18.48 -24.13
N LEU A 361 15.21 17.27 -23.55
CA LEU A 361 15.56 16.00 -24.22
C LEU A 361 14.63 15.65 -25.39
N ILE A 362 13.32 15.89 -25.24
CA ILE A 362 12.34 15.51 -26.28
C ILE A 362 12.12 16.60 -27.34
N GLY A 363 12.48 17.84 -27.02
CA GLY A 363 12.27 19.00 -27.89
C GLY A 363 10.83 19.53 -27.89
N PRO A 364 10.61 20.75 -28.42
CA PRO A 364 9.31 21.42 -28.40
C PRO A 364 8.25 20.71 -29.27
N ASP A 365 8.66 20.06 -30.36
CA ASP A 365 7.75 19.40 -31.28
C ASP A 365 7.09 18.13 -30.72
N ALA A 366 7.65 17.57 -29.63
CA ALA A 366 7.08 16.43 -28.93
C ALA A 366 6.03 16.82 -27.88
N LEU A 367 5.88 18.10 -27.58
CA LEU A 367 4.87 18.59 -26.66
C LEU A 367 3.50 18.68 -27.35
N ASP A 368 2.42 18.43 -26.63
CA ASP A 368 1.09 18.71 -27.18
C ASP A 368 0.79 20.22 -27.23
N SER A 369 -0.35 20.59 -27.82
CA SER A 369 -0.80 21.99 -27.94
C SER A 369 -0.90 22.77 -26.63
N LYS A 370 -0.87 22.09 -25.50
CA LYS A 370 -0.89 22.65 -24.12
C LYS A 370 0.49 22.52 -23.44
N GLY A 371 1.54 22.14 -24.17
CA GLY A 371 2.90 21.98 -23.65
C GLY A 371 3.07 20.78 -22.69
N ARG A 372 2.19 19.78 -22.79
CA ARG A 372 2.24 18.57 -21.94
C ARG A 372 3.19 17.55 -22.55
N LEU A 373 3.81 16.78 -21.66
CA LEU A 373 4.77 15.74 -22.04
C LEU A 373 4.07 14.47 -22.56
N PRO A 374 4.68 13.73 -23.52
CA PRO A 374 4.28 12.35 -23.81
C PRO A 374 4.26 11.50 -22.54
N GLY A 375 3.23 10.67 -22.40
CA GLY A 375 2.99 9.90 -21.17
C GLY A 375 2.12 10.60 -20.13
N ASP A 376 1.94 11.94 -20.23
CA ASP A 376 0.95 12.64 -19.42
C ASP A 376 -0.45 12.08 -19.72
N PRO A 377 -1.28 11.78 -18.70
CA PRO A 377 -2.62 11.24 -18.89
C PRO A 377 -3.54 12.07 -19.77
N HIS A 378 -3.25 13.36 -19.91
CA HIS A 378 -4.02 14.31 -20.70
C HIS A 378 -3.30 14.70 -22.01
N TYR A 379 -2.16 14.06 -22.32
CA TYR A 379 -1.44 14.29 -23.56
C TYR A 379 -2.36 14.08 -24.76
N ASN A 380 -2.41 15.05 -25.67
CA ASN A 380 -3.29 15.08 -26.85
C ASN A 380 -4.81 15.03 -26.58
N HIS A 381 -5.27 15.18 -25.34
CA HIS A 381 -6.68 15.35 -25.06
C HIS A 381 -7.08 16.84 -25.16
N SER A 382 -7.86 17.18 -26.18
CA SER A 382 -8.58 18.47 -26.27
C SER A 382 -9.79 18.39 -25.33
N HIS A 383 -9.77 19.17 -24.26
CA HIS A 383 -10.96 19.45 -23.43
C HIS A 383 -11.43 20.88 -23.70
#